data_32b9a0e4df83b4cac8f812fcdccc5e97
#
_entry.id   32b9a0e4df83b4cac8f812fcdccc5e97
#
_cell.length_a   1.000
_cell.length_b   1.000
_cell.length_c   1.000
_cell.angle_alpha   90.00
_cell.angle_beta   90.00
_cell.angle_gamma   90.00
#
_symmetry.space_group_name_H-M   'P 1'
#
loop_
_entity.id
_entity.type
_entity.pdbx_description
1 polymer ?
#
loop_
_entity_poly.entity_id
_entity_poly.type
_entity_poly.pdbx_seq_one_letter_code
_entity_poly.pdbx_strand_id
1 'polypeptide(L)'
;MSNLQPTTNDLIPYKMLSQDAYSQWLGIEILECEIGRCKVALTVRKEMLNSMNKAHGGITYSLADTAFGFAANTHGKYAVSIETSINHIEAVNEGDYLTAESVIEKVNNKLGFNIIEVKRGDKLVALFKGVVYRTNKDWEIGRASCRERV
;
A
#
# COMPACT_ATOMS: atom_id res chain seq x y z
N MET A 1 19.63 13.66 14.70
CA MET A 1 18.38 12.88 14.59
C MET A 1 17.22 13.85 14.69
N SER A 2 16.62 14.19 13.56
CA SER A 2 15.47 15.10 13.53
C SER A 2 14.26 14.36 14.08
N ASN A 3 13.78 14.74 15.26
CA ASN A 3 12.47 14.38 15.78
C ASN A 3 11.40 15.07 14.90
N LEU A 4 11.21 14.58 13.68
CA LEU A 4 10.05 14.95 12.90
C LEU A 4 8.84 14.29 13.58
N GLN A 5 8.04 15.08 14.26
CA GLN A 5 6.71 14.64 14.69
C GLN A 5 5.95 14.21 13.44
N PRO A 6 5.32 13.02 13.43
CA PRO A 6 4.55 12.59 12.27
C PRO A 6 3.50 13.66 11.96
N THR A 7 3.43 14.05 10.71
CA THR A 7 2.36 14.94 10.25
C THR A 7 1.02 14.20 10.37
N THR A 8 -0.09 14.91 10.46
CA THR A 8 -1.42 14.27 10.56
C THR A 8 -1.71 13.37 9.36
N ASN A 9 -1.16 13.69 8.19
CA ASN A 9 -1.37 12.93 6.96
C ASN A 9 -0.65 11.58 6.95
N ASP A 10 0.47 11.43 7.64
CA ASP A 10 1.19 10.15 7.79
C ASP A 10 0.34 9.12 8.54
N LEU A 11 -0.72 9.54 9.22
CA LEU A 11 -1.63 8.69 9.98
C LEU A 11 -2.76 8.12 9.11
N ILE A 12 -3.00 8.67 7.92
CA ILE A 12 -4.09 8.25 7.04
C ILE A 12 -4.00 6.76 6.69
N PRO A 13 -2.84 6.20 6.29
CA PRO A 13 -2.74 4.77 6.01
C PRO A 13 -3.12 3.88 7.19
N TYR A 14 -2.79 4.26 8.41
CA TYR A 14 -3.17 3.50 9.61
C TYR A 14 -4.68 3.53 9.85
N LYS A 15 -5.31 4.68 9.63
CA LYS A 15 -6.77 4.80 9.69
C LYS A 15 -7.43 3.95 8.60
N MET A 16 -6.91 3.99 7.38
CA MET A 16 -7.40 3.17 6.27
C MET A 16 -7.31 1.68 6.63
N LEU A 17 -6.15 1.22 7.09
CA LEU A 17 -5.95 -0.19 7.44
C LEU A 17 -6.90 -0.63 8.56
N SER A 18 -7.16 0.23 9.55
CA SER A 18 -8.07 -0.07 10.66
C SER A 18 -9.52 -0.35 10.23
N GLN A 19 -9.91 0.07 9.02
CA GLN A 19 -11.24 -0.06 8.44
C GLN A 19 -11.26 -0.97 7.20
N ASP A 20 -10.13 -1.52 6.82
CA ASP A 20 -9.93 -2.31 5.60
C ASP A 20 -9.92 -3.81 5.93
N ALA A 21 -11.11 -4.41 5.90
CA ALA A 21 -11.28 -5.83 6.24
C ALA A 21 -10.47 -6.75 5.33
N TYR A 22 -10.34 -6.42 4.05
CA TYR A 22 -9.60 -7.24 3.08
C TYR A 22 -8.10 -7.23 3.36
N SER A 23 -7.53 -6.04 3.56
CA SER A 23 -6.10 -5.91 3.89
C SER A 23 -5.77 -6.55 5.25
N GLN A 24 -6.68 -6.46 6.23
CA GLN A 24 -6.54 -7.17 7.51
C GLN A 24 -6.55 -8.69 7.32
N TRP A 25 -7.47 -9.21 6.50
CA TRP A 25 -7.53 -10.64 6.20
C TRP A 25 -6.26 -11.13 5.48
N LEU A 26 -5.70 -10.33 4.59
CA LEU A 26 -4.41 -10.61 3.95
C LEU A 26 -3.24 -10.61 4.93
N GLY A 27 -3.40 -10.04 6.12
CA GLY A 27 -2.34 -9.89 7.09
C GLY A 27 -1.34 -8.79 6.72
N ILE A 28 -1.79 -7.78 5.98
CA ILE A 28 -0.95 -6.66 5.58
C ILE A 28 -0.56 -5.83 6.81
N GLU A 29 0.72 -5.53 6.92
CA GLU A 29 1.28 -4.64 7.94
C GLU A 29 1.93 -3.42 7.26
N ILE A 30 1.81 -2.27 7.90
CA ILE A 30 2.47 -1.05 7.47
C ILE A 30 3.85 -1.01 8.10
N LEU A 31 4.89 -0.91 7.26
CA LEU A 31 6.28 -0.81 7.72
C LEU A 31 6.71 0.65 7.85
N GLU A 32 6.43 1.46 6.85
CA GLU A 32 6.78 2.87 6.80
C GLU A 32 5.73 3.63 5.99
N CYS A 33 5.36 4.83 6.43
CA CYS A 33 4.55 5.76 5.67
C CYS A 33 5.02 7.20 5.88
N GLU A 34 5.12 7.92 4.80
CA GLU A 34 5.33 9.36 4.73
C GLU A 34 4.50 9.92 3.57
N ILE A 35 4.42 11.22 3.43
CA ILE A 35 3.63 11.83 2.34
C ILE A 35 4.16 11.35 0.98
N GLY A 36 3.28 10.75 0.19
CA GLY A 36 3.56 10.23 -1.14
C GLY A 36 4.20 8.85 -1.18
N ARG A 37 4.51 8.25 -0.02
CA ARG A 37 5.19 6.96 0.06
C ARG A 37 4.63 6.10 1.17
N CYS A 38 4.38 4.84 0.87
CA CYS A 38 4.02 3.85 1.88
C CYS A 38 4.65 2.50 1.54
N LYS A 39 5.22 1.86 2.55
CA LYS A 39 5.77 0.51 2.44
C LYS A 39 4.94 -0.43 3.31
N VAL A 40 4.44 -1.49 2.71
CA VAL A 40 3.62 -2.51 3.36
C VAL A 40 4.21 -3.89 3.12
N ALA A 41 3.80 -4.86 3.93
CA ALA A 41 4.29 -6.23 3.83
C ALA A 41 3.19 -7.24 4.12
N LEU A 42 3.36 -8.45 3.60
CA LEU A 42 2.60 -9.62 3.98
C LEU A 42 3.45 -10.90 3.85
N THR A 43 3.05 -11.93 4.60
CA THR A 43 3.58 -13.29 4.42
C THR A 43 2.56 -14.13 3.65
N VAL A 44 3.02 -14.83 2.62
CA VAL A 44 2.15 -15.70 1.81
C VAL A 44 1.74 -16.93 2.59
N ARG A 45 0.42 -17.11 2.77
CA ARG A 45 -0.16 -18.26 3.45
C ARG A 45 -0.65 -19.30 2.44
N LYS A 46 -0.89 -20.52 2.90
CA LYS A 46 -1.36 -21.63 2.05
C LYS A 46 -2.64 -21.32 1.28
N GLU A 47 -3.61 -20.66 1.91
CA GLU A 47 -4.89 -20.29 1.27
C GLU A 47 -4.77 -19.20 0.19
N MET A 48 -3.57 -18.63 0.01
CA MET A 48 -3.26 -17.66 -1.04
C MET A 48 -2.68 -18.30 -2.30
N LEU A 49 -2.52 -19.61 -2.32
CA LEU A 49 -1.92 -20.32 -3.43
C LEU A 49 -2.95 -20.62 -4.55
N ASN A 50 -2.46 -20.62 -5.78
CA ASN A 50 -3.22 -21.01 -6.95
C ASN A 50 -3.12 -22.54 -7.18
N SER A 51 -3.71 -23.03 -8.29
CA SER A 51 -3.71 -24.45 -8.66
C SER A 51 -2.32 -25.03 -8.96
N MET A 52 -1.30 -24.17 -9.11
CA MET A 52 0.09 -24.59 -9.38
C MET A 52 0.97 -24.47 -8.12
N ASN A 53 0.40 -24.35 -6.93
CA ASN A 53 1.10 -24.17 -5.66
C ASN A 53 2.01 -22.93 -5.62
N LYS A 54 1.63 -21.88 -6.34
CA LYS A 54 2.29 -20.58 -6.29
C LYS A 54 1.30 -19.54 -5.74
N ALA A 55 1.80 -18.47 -5.15
CA ALA A 55 0.94 -17.38 -4.74
C ALA A 55 0.10 -16.92 -5.94
N HIS A 56 -1.21 -16.82 -5.73
CA HIS A 56 -2.11 -16.30 -6.75
C HIS A 56 -1.68 -14.89 -7.14
N GLY A 57 -1.74 -14.55 -8.43
CA GLY A 57 -1.39 -13.22 -8.92
C GLY A 57 -2.19 -12.09 -8.26
N GLY A 58 -3.40 -12.40 -7.79
CA GLY A 58 -4.22 -11.48 -7.00
C GLY A 58 -3.58 -11.08 -5.66
N ILE A 59 -2.69 -11.88 -5.10
CA ILE A 59 -2.00 -11.59 -3.83
C ILE A 59 -0.96 -10.50 -4.01
N THR A 60 -0.07 -10.64 -4.97
CA THR A 60 0.91 -9.59 -5.30
C THR A 60 0.24 -8.31 -5.76
N TYR A 61 -0.84 -8.45 -6.55
CA TYR A 61 -1.66 -7.32 -6.95
C TYR A 61 -2.27 -6.59 -5.76
N SER A 62 -2.90 -7.30 -4.84
CA SER A 62 -3.56 -6.70 -3.67
C SER A 62 -2.58 -6.02 -2.73
N LEU A 63 -1.38 -6.60 -2.55
CA LEU A 63 -0.33 -5.97 -1.75
C LEU A 63 0.14 -4.66 -2.39
N ALA A 64 0.39 -4.67 -3.70
CA ALA A 64 0.80 -3.48 -4.44
C ALA A 64 -0.30 -2.40 -4.46
N ASP A 65 -1.55 -2.81 -4.70
CA ASP A 65 -2.70 -1.91 -4.72
C ASP A 65 -2.94 -1.25 -3.35
N THR A 66 -2.71 -1.98 -2.27
CA THR A 66 -2.80 -1.44 -0.91
C THR A 66 -1.71 -0.39 -0.66
N ALA A 67 -0.46 -0.67 -0.99
CA ALA A 67 0.63 0.31 -0.90
C ALA A 67 0.33 1.56 -1.72
N PHE A 68 -0.17 1.37 -2.93
CA PHE A 68 -0.57 2.43 -3.84
C PHE A 68 -1.67 3.32 -3.27
N GLY A 69 -2.77 2.72 -2.79
CA GLY A 69 -3.89 3.45 -2.20
C GLY A 69 -3.47 4.21 -0.94
N PHE A 70 -2.68 3.60 -0.08
CA PHE A 70 -2.18 4.23 1.14
C PHE A 70 -1.28 5.43 0.81
N ALA A 71 -0.32 5.27 -0.09
CA ALA A 71 0.58 6.35 -0.49
C ALA A 71 -0.19 7.52 -1.11
N ALA A 72 -1.13 7.25 -2.01
CA ALA A 72 -1.91 8.27 -2.70
C ALA A 72 -2.78 9.09 -1.73
N ASN A 73 -3.33 8.46 -0.69
CA ASN A 73 -4.20 9.13 0.28
C ASN A 73 -3.43 9.95 1.32
N THR A 74 -2.11 9.79 1.44
CA THR A 74 -1.29 10.60 2.37
C THR A 74 -1.26 12.08 2.04
N HIS A 75 -1.70 12.48 0.85
CA HIS A 75 -1.83 13.89 0.48
C HIS A 75 -3.04 14.59 1.12
N GLY A 76 -3.84 13.85 1.88
CA GLY A 76 -4.95 14.40 2.66
C GLY A 76 -6.30 14.42 1.98
N LYS A 77 -6.37 14.11 0.68
CA LYS A 77 -7.63 13.95 -0.06
C LYS A 77 -7.95 12.48 -0.25
N TYR A 78 -9.24 12.13 -0.25
CA TYR A 78 -9.68 10.82 -0.72
C TYR A 78 -9.26 10.66 -2.17
N ALA A 79 -8.42 9.67 -2.42
CA ALA A 79 -7.95 9.31 -3.76
C ALA A 79 -8.40 7.89 -4.06
N VAL A 80 -8.98 7.69 -5.23
CA VAL A 80 -9.50 6.40 -5.68
C VAL A 80 -8.79 5.95 -6.95
N SER A 81 -8.45 4.68 -7.00
CA SER A 81 -7.82 4.07 -8.16
C SER A 81 -8.77 4.08 -9.35
N ILE A 82 -8.29 4.52 -10.49
CA ILE A 82 -9.06 4.52 -11.76
C ILE A 82 -8.42 3.68 -12.85
N GLU A 83 -7.13 3.40 -12.75
CA GLU A 83 -6.42 2.52 -13.66
C GLU A 83 -5.25 1.88 -12.95
N THR A 84 -5.05 0.58 -13.18
CA THR A 84 -3.90 -0.16 -12.66
C THR A 84 -3.44 -1.18 -13.66
N SER A 85 -2.16 -1.51 -13.60
CA SER A 85 -1.56 -2.63 -14.32
C SER A 85 -0.45 -3.26 -13.50
N ILE A 86 -0.20 -4.55 -13.71
CA ILE A 86 0.86 -5.26 -13.03
C ILE A 86 1.60 -6.18 -14.01
N ASN A 87 2.90 -6.26 -13.83
CA ASN A 87 3.75 -7.28 -14.42
C ASN A 87 4.19 -8.24 -13.32
N HIS A 88 3.83 -9.51 -13.45
CA HIS A 88 4.35 -10.59 -12.60
C HIS A 88 5.68 -11.05 -13.16
N ILE A 89 6.76 -10.92 -12.42
CA ILE A 89 8.13 -11.12 -12.90
C ILE A 89 8.69 -12.45 -12.41
N GLU A 90 8.43 -12.78 -11.13
CA GLU A 90 8.92 -14.01 -10.50
C GLU A 90 7.78 -14.73 -9.79
N ALA A 91 7.87 -16.06 -9.76
CA ALA A 91 6.96 -16.88 -8.96
C ALA A 91 7.19 -16.64 -7.46
N VAL A 92 6.09 -16.58 -6.73
CA VAL A 92 6.08 -16.38 -5.27
C VAL A 92 5.52 -17.64 -4.62
N ASN A 93 6.14 -18.07 -3.52
CA ASN A 93 5.82 -19.32 -2.83
C ASN A 93 5.17 -19.08 -1.47
N GLU A 94 4.52 -20.12 -0.94
CA GLU A 94 4.08 -20.13 0.46
C GLU A 94 5.26 -19.84 1.39
N GLY A 95 5.02 -19.00 2.39
CA GLY A 95 6.01 -18.58 3.36
C GLY A 95 6.87 -17.39 2.93
N ASP A 96 6.81 -16.98 1.68
CA ASP A 96 7.55 -15.80 1.23
C ASP A 96 7.03 -14.54 1.94
N TYR A 97 7.97 -13.73 2.43
CA TYR A 97 7.69 -12.42 2.98
C TYR A 97 7.87 -11.37 1.88
N LEU A 98 6.78 -10.70 1.54
CA LEU A 98 6.74 -9.72 0.46
C LEU A 98 6.62 -8.32 1.01
N THR A 99 7.30 -7.38 0.38
CA THR A 99 7.12 -5.94 0.61
C THR A 99 6.64 -5.27 -0.66
N ALA A 100 5.80 -4.25 -0.53
CA ALA A 100 5.41 -3.37 -1.64
C ALA A 100 5.65 -1.93 -1.24
N GLU A 101 6.28 -1.16 -2.13
CA GLU A 101 6.69 0.21 -1.86
C GLU A 101 6.54 1.08 -3.10
N SER A 102 5.99 2.28 -2.90
CA SER A 102 5.95 3.29 -3.95
C SER A 102 7.35 3.84 -4.20
N VAL A 103 7.85 3.76 -5.44
CA VAL A 103 9.19 4.21 -5.82
C VAL A 103 9.18 5.45 -6.70
N ILE A 104 8.10 5.67 -7.44
CA ILE A 104 7.89 6.88 -8.26
C ILE A 104 6.50 7.41 -8.01
N GLU A 105 6.41 8.70 -7.79
CA GLU A 105 5.15 9.41 -7.66
C GLU A 105 5.17 10.71 -8.46
N LYS A 106 4.07 10.97 -9.14
CA LYS A 106 3.74 12.25 -9.78
C LYS A 106 2.31 12.61 -9.44
N VAL A 107 2.09 13.82 -8.98
CA VAL A 107 0.77 14.29 -8.54
C VAL A 107 0.48 15.64 -9.18
N ASN A 108 -0.73 15.79 -9.70
CA ASN A 108 -1.31 17.09 -10.06
C ASN A 108 -2.63 17.31 -9.29
N ASN A 109 -3.41 18.33 -9.63
CA ASN A 109 -4.63 18.67 -8.89
C ASN A 109 -5.66 17.55 -8.84
N LYS A 110 -5.75 16.70 -9.86
CA LYS A 110 -6.80 15.67 -10.00
C LYS A 110 -6.26 14.26 -10.09
N LEU A 111 -5.04 14.07 -10.56
CA LEU A 111 -4.48 12.75 -10.83
C LEU A 111 -3.21 12.53 -10.04
N GLY A 112 -3.02 11.30 -9.59
CA GLY A 112 -1.76 10.82 -9.04
C GLY A 112 -1.30 9.59 -9.82
N PHE A 113 0.00 9.51 -10.11
CA PHE A 113 0.64 8.42 -10.85
C PHE A 113 1.69 7.80 -9.96
N ASN A 114 1.61 6.49 -9.76
CA ASN A 114 2.54 5.77 -8.89
C ASN A 114 3.10 4.54 -9.58
N ILE A 115 4.36 4.25 -9.29
CA ILE A 115 4.99 2.95 -9.58
C ILE A 115 5.31 2.30 -8.25
N ILE A 116 4.88 1.05 -8.10
CA ILE A 116 5.03 0.23 -6.89
C ILE A 116 5.89 -0.98 -7.23
N GLU A 117 6.95 -1.18 -6.48
CA GLU A 117 7.75 -2.40 -6.56
C GLU A 117 7.33 -3.39 -5.48
N VAL A 118 7.06 -4.64 -5.88
CA VAL A 118 6.86 -5.76 -4.97
C VAL A 118 8.11 -6.61 -4.95
N LYS A 119 8.67 -6.80 -3.75
CA LYS A 119 9.95 -7.50 -3.56
C LYS A 119 9.84 -8.63 -2.55
N ARG A 120 10.66 -9.65 -2.79
CA ARG A 120 11.03 -10.66 -1.80
C ARG A 120 12.51 -10.45 -1.48
N GLY A 121 12.81 -9.88 -0.30
CA GLY A 121 14.15 -9.37 -0.03
C GLY A 121 14.54 -8.28 -1.05
N ASP A 122 15.64 -8.44 -1.73
CA ASP A 122 16.11 -7.50 -2.76
C ASP A 122 15.58 -7.84 -4.16
N LYS A 123 14.88 -8.98 -4.31
CA LYS A 123 14.43 -9.47 -5.61
C LYS A 123 13.08 -8.87 -5.98
N LEU A 124 13.02 -8.19 -7.12
CA LEU A 124 11.77 -7.70 -7.70
C LEU A 124 10.93 -8.88 -8.20
N VAL A 125 9.74 -9.05 -7.65
CA VAL A 125 8.81 -10.15 -8.03
C VAL A 125 7.61 -9.65 -8.83
N ALA A 126 7.25 -8.37 -8.68
CA ALA A 126 6.21 -7.74 -9.49
C ALA A 126 6.43 -6.23 -9.58
N LEU A 127 5.97 -5.67 -10.69
CA LEU A 127 5.97 -4.23 -10.92
C LEU A 127 4.55 -3.77 -11.20
N PHE A 128 4.07 -2.82 -10.43
CA PHE A 128 2.72 -2.29 -10.49
C PHE A 128 2.73 -0.82 -10.84
N LYS A 129 1.80 -0.40 -11.68
CA LYS A 129 1.54 1.01 -11.98
C LYS A 129 0.09 1.33 -11.72
N GLY A 130 -0.17 2.50 -11.15
CA GLY A 130 -1.51 2.93 -10.88
C GLY A 130 -1.72 4.41 -11.10
N VAL A 131 -2.96 4.75 -11.42
CA VAL A 131 -3.45 6.12 -11.52
C VAL A 131 -4.62 6.28 -10.56
N VAL A 132 -4.55 7.28 -9.71
CA VAL A 132 -5.67 7.68 -8.84
C VAL A 132 -6.31 8.96 -9.31
N TYR A 133 -7.62 9.05 -9.09
CA TYR A 133 -8.36 10.30 -9.13
C TYR A 133 -8.42 10.89 -7.72
N ARG A 134 -8.01 12.13 -7.57
CA ARG A 134 -8.02 12.86 -6.30
C ARG A 134 -9.34 13.62 -6.18
N THR A 135 -10.16 13.23 -5.21
CA THR A 135 -11.43 13.89 -4.94
C THR A 135 -11.23 15.19 -4.17
N ASN A 136 -12.30 15.98 -4.02
CA ASN A 136 -12.28 17.18 -3.19
C ASN A 136 -12.55 16.89 -1.71
N LYS A 137 -12.80 15.63 -1.34
CA LYS A 137 -13.10 15.24 0.03
C LYS A 137 -11.81 15.07 0.84
N ASP A 138 -11.73 15.74 1.96
CA ASP A 138 -10.60 15.64 2.89
C ASP A 138 -10.72 14.44 3.83
N TRP A 139 -9.58 13.85 4.18
CA TRP A 139 -9.49 12.93 5.29
C TRP A 139 -9.60 13.70 6.61
N GLU A 140 -10.54 13.29 7.46
CA GLU A 140 -10.65 13.79 8.83
C GLU A 140 -9.81 12.91 9.76
N ILE A 141 -8.69 13.44 10.24
CA ILE A 141 -7.88 12.80 11.24
C ILE A 141 -8.08 13.56 12.55
N GLY A 142 -9.01 13.04 13.38
CA GLY A 142 -9.32 13.67 14.65
C GLY A 142 -8.13 13.62 15.63
N ARG A 143 -8.08 14.61 16.55
CA ARG A 143 -7.10 14.64 17.66
C ARG A 143 -7.16 13.40 18.56
N ALA A 144 -8.26 12.67 18.56
CA ALA A 144 -8.45 11.43 19.33
C ALA A 144 -7.58 10.26 18.82
N SER A 145 -7.23 10.21 17.52
CA SER A 145 -6.40 9.15 16.98
C SER A 145 -4.94 9.20 17.50
N CYS A 146 -4.51 10.32 18.05
CA CYS A 146 -3.19 10.44 18.70
C CYS A 146 -3.16 9.83 20.10
N ARG A 147 -4.31 9.58 20.74
CA ARG A 147 -4.38 9.02 22.10
C ARG A 147 -4.45 7.50 22.15
N GLU A 148 -4.83 6.84 21.05
CA GLU A 148 -4.97 5.38 20.98
C GLU A 148 -3.64 4.64 20.73
N ARG A 149 -2.52 5.35 20.70
CA ARG A 149 -1.19 4.77 20.48
C ARG A 149 -0.39 4.55 21.77
N VAL A 150 -1.02 4.64 22.89
CA VAL A 150 -0.36 4.34 24.17
C VAL A 150 -0.68 2.95 24.60
#